data_16378f47df0e4e32f062caeaf30a93ac
#
_entry.id   16378f47df0e4e32f062caeaf30a93ac
#
_cell.length_a   1.000
_cell.length_b   1.000
_cell.length_c   1.000
_cell.angle_alpha   90.00
_cell.angle_beta   90.00
_cell.angle_gamma   90.00
#
_symmetry.space_group_name_H-M   'P 1'
#
loop_
_entity.id
_entity.type
_entity.pdbx_description
1 polymer ?
#
loop_
_entity_poly.entity_id
_entity_poly.type
_entity_poly.pdbx_seq_one_letter_code
_entity_poly.pdbx_strand_id
1 'polypeptide(L)'
;MTPATEIARPDHGCRCSALAVGQPPAFKSSGLAVASIPHAMLPSSMPNPVPDRPLSLDEKYQRLLSVIASHKRVAVAFSGGVDSSFLCRAAKDAVGKDAIAITMVSPMMPGDDLECAKQIATLVGIQHILVEDKELDEPIAANPINRCYHCKKIEFARIAEMALQHDIKVVLDGSNMDDESDYRPGLTALSELGVVSPLRLAGLNKAEIRELSKRLGLPTWDKPAAACLGSRIPYGQRITLEKLQSVEKAEQVLRSFGFRQCRVRHHDDIARIEVGPDERQRFFDPNIMDEVSQRIKAAGYRYVCLELEGYRTGSLNRVLGTPKKNV
;
A
#
# COMPACT_ATOMS: atom_id res chain seq x y z
N MET A 1 48.07 18.12 -21.16
CA MET A 1 47.17 17.42 -22.08
C MET A 1 47.15 15.96 -21.67
N THR A 2 46.16 15.56 -20.94
CA THR A 2 45.89 14.16 -20.58
C THR A 2 44.36 13.97 -20.74
N PRO A 3 43.87 12.93 -21.39
CA PRO A 3 42.47 12.82 -21.77
C PRO A 3 41.61 12.32 -20.58
N ALA A 4 40.39 12.86 -20.54
CA ALA A 4 39.34 12.51 -19.59
C ALA A 4 38.89 11.06 -19.81
N THR A 5 38.82 10.30 -18.73
CA THR A 5 38.24 8.94 -18.69
C THR A 5 36.71 9.05 -18.60
N GLU A 6 36.07 8.58 -19.63
CA GLU A 6 34.60 8.47 -19.77
C GLU A 6 34.11 7.29 -18.91
N ILE A 7 33.33 7.59 -17.87
CA ILE A 7 32.69 6.58 -17.02
C ILE A 7 31.38 6.16 -17.69
N ALA A 8 31.34 4.96 -18.22
CA ALA A 8 30.13 4.33 -18.79
C ALA A 8 29.04 4.17 -17.74
N ARG A 9 27.83 4.65 -18.05
CA ARG A 9 26.60 4.42 -17.29
C ARG A 9 26.04 3.05 -17.63
N PRO A 10 25.59 2.25 -16.67
CA PRO A 10 24.85 1.03 -16.98
C PRO A 10 23.43 1.38 -17.44
N ASP A 11 23.12 0.95 -18.65
CA ASP A 11 21.83 1.08 -19.33
C ASP A 11 20.87 -0.01 -18.79
N HIS A 12 19.94 0.34 -17.93
CA HIS A 12 18.86 -0.53 -17.48
C HIS A 12 17.56 -0.20 -18.23
N GLY A 13 17.62 -0.31 -19.55
CA GLY A 13 16.45 -0.26 -20.41
C GLY A 13 15.76 -1.62 -20.48
N CYS A 14 14.75 -1.86 -19.67
CA CYS A 14 13.85 -2.99 -19.84
C CYS A 14 12.89 -2.71 -20.99
N ARG A 15 13.12 -3.29 -22.18
CA ARG A 15 12.16 -3.29 -23.30
C ARG A 15 11.16 -4.42 -23.07
N CYS A 16 9.93 -4.08 -22.69
CA CYS A 16 8.80 -5.00 -22.77
C CYS A 16 7.90 -4.61 -23.94
N SER A 17 7.74 -5.57 -24.86
CA SER A 17 6.82 -5.53 -25.99
C SER A 17 5.37 -5.43 -25.48
N ALA A 18 4.60 -4.51 -26.08
CA ALA A 18 3.19 -4.30 -25.78
C ALA A 18 2.34 -5.51 -26.22
N LEU A 19 1.77 -6.22 -25.27
CA LEU A 19 0.63 -7.11 -25.49
C LEU A 19 -0.66 -6.29 -25.28
N ALA A 20 -1.53 -6.32 -26.27
CA ALA A 20 -2.80 -5.59 -26.26
C ALA A 20 -3.71 -6.10 -25.13
N VAL A 21 -3.94 -5.23 -24.13
CA VAL A 21 -4.90 -5.46 -23.05
C VAL A 21 -6.24 -4.87 -23.52
N GLY A 22 -7.29 -5.69 -23.56
CA GLY A 22 -8.65 -5.25 -23.84
C GLY A 22 -9.12 -4.20 -22.82
N GLN A 23 -9.86 -3.20 -23.30
CA GLN A 23 -10.40 -2.13 -22.46
C GLN A 23 -11.41 -2.69 -21.44
N PRO A 24 -11.30 -2.38 -20.15
CA PRO A 24 -12.31 -2.72 -19.15
C PRO A 24 -13.56 -1.83 -19.33
N PRO A 25 -14.76 -2.30 -18.95
CA PRO A 25 -16.00 -1.53 -19.05
C PRO A 25 -15.96 -0.32 -18.10
N ALA A 26 -16.41 0.83 -18.62
CA ALA A 26 -16.52 2.07 -17.85
C ALA A 26 -17.65 1.97 -16.81
N PHE A 27 -17.32 2.16 -15.54
CA PHE A 27 -18.29 2.25 -14.44
C PHE A 27 -19.00 3.60 -14.43
N LYS A 28 -20.34 3.57 -14.45
CA LYS A 28 -21.16 4.77 -14.20
C LYS A 28 -21.43 4.89 -12.70
N SER A 29 -21.13 6.05 -12.11
CA SER A 29 -21.43 6.40 -10.73
C SER A 29 -22.93 6.55 -10.53
N SER A 30 -23.64 5.47 -10.21
CA SER A 30 -25.00 5.49 -9.71
C SER A 30 -24.95 5.13 -8.24
N GLY A 31 -25.60 5.94 -7.38
CA GLY A 31 -25.59 5.81 -5.91
C GLY A 31 -25.77 4.37 -5.43
N LEU A 32 -24.68 3.78 -4.97
CA LEU A 32 -24.62 2.40 -4.54
C LEU A 32 -25.19 2.28 -3.13
N ALA A 33 -26.31 1.57 -3.02
CA ALA A 33 -26.67 0.91 -1.78
C ALA A 33 -25.55 -0.10 -1.45
N VAL A 34 -24.91 0.07 -0.29
CA VAL A 34 -23.86 -0.84 0.20
C VAL A 34 -24.48 -2.22 0.37
N ALA A 35 -24.30 -3.10 -0.62
CA ALA A 35 -24.70 -4.49 -0.48
C ALA A 35 -23.85 -5.11 0.64
N SER A 36 -24.52 -5.63 1.67
CA SER A 36 -23.89 -6.36 2.75
C SER A 36 -23.20 -7.58 2.14
N ILE A 37 -21.87 -7.69 2.30
CA ILE A 37 -21.15 -8.93 1.99
C ILE A 37 -21.75 -10.00 2.90
N PRO A 38 -22.17 -11.19 2.38
CA PRO A 38 -22.60 -12.25 3.24
C PRO A 38 -21.49 -12.55 4.24
N HIS A 39 -21.82 -12.51 5.53
CA HIS A 39 -20.86 -12.77 6.62
C HIS A 39 -20.12 -14.07 6.28
N ALA A 40 -18.83 -13.98 5.99
CA ALA A 40 -18.00 -15.18 5.82
C ALA A 40 -17.98 -15.88 7.17
N MET A 41 -18.72 -17.00 7.28
CA MET A 41 -18.66 -17.84 8.47
C MET A 41 -17.22 -18.30 8.64
N LEU A 42 -16.61 -17.97 9.79
CA LEU A 42 -15.37 -18.63 10.20
C LEU A 42 -15.58 -20.13 10.09
N PRO A 43 -14.65 -20.88 9.47
CA PRO A 43 -14.82 -22.32 9.36
C PRO A 43 -15.00 -22.94 10.74
N SER A 44 -16.00 -23.81 10.88
CA SER A 44 -16.38 -24.47 12.13
C SER A 44 -15.36 -25.48 12.65
N SER A 45 -14.23 -25.65 11.96
CA SER A 45 -13.07 -26.46 12.37
C SER A 45 -11.83 -25.59 12.37
N MET A 46 -11.46 -25.07 13.55
CA MET A 46 -10.12 -24.50 13.77
C MET A 46 -9.09 -25.62 13.54
N PRO A 47 -7.99 -25.36 12.78
CA PRO A 47 -6.90 -26.30 12.72
C PRO A 47 -6.30 -26.46 14.12
N ASN A 48 -6.02 -27.68 14.52
CA ASN A 48 -5.37 -28.22 15.72
C ASN A 48 -5.13 -27.28 16.94
N PRO A 49 -5.24 -27.77 18.17
CA PRO A 49 -5.02 -26.96 19.37
C PRO A 49 -3.67 -26.24 19.29
N VAL A 50 -3.69 -24.95 19.66
CA VAL A 50 -2.49 -24.11 19.71
C VAL A 50 -1.49 -24.81 20.65
N PRO A 51 -0.26 -25.13 20.22
CA PRO A 51 0.74 -25.73 21.10
C PRO A 51 1.06 -24.79 22.25
N ASP A 52 1.38 -25.34 23.43
CA ASP A 52 1.76 -24.59 24.64
C ASP A 52 3.06 -23.76 24.49
N ARG A 53 3.68 -23.74 23.31
CA ARG A 53 4.88 -22.99 22.97
C ARG A 53 4.62 -22.00 21.81
N PRO A 54 5.41 -20.92 21.72
CA PRO A 54 5.38 -20.04 20.55
C PRO A 54 5.63 -20.84 19.26
N LEU A 55 4.81 -20.60 18.24
CA LEU A 55 4.99 -21.21 16.93
C LEU A 55 6.28 -20.71 16.29
N SER A 56 7.02 -21.63 15.66
CA SER A 56 8.13 -21.28 14.78
C SER A 56 7.62 -20.53 13.53
N LEU A 57 8.52 -19.87 12.83
CA LEU A 57 8.18 -19.11 11.62
C LEU A 57 7.57 -20.02 10.53
N ASP A 58 8.11 -21.22 10.37
CA ASP A 58 7.61 -22.20 9.40
C ASP A 58 6.22 -22.71 9.81
N GLU A 59 5.97 -22.96 11.08
CA GLU A 59 4.64 -23.34 11.57
C GLU A 59 3.61 -22.23 11.35
N LYS A 60 3.97 -20.96 11.56
CA LYS A 60 3.12 -19.82 11.26
C LYS A 60 2.82 -19.73 9.76
N TYR A 61 3.80 -20.02 8.90
CA TYR A 61 3.57 -20.04 7.45
C TYR A 61 2.62 -21.18 7.05
N GLN A 62 2.80 -22.39 7.59
CA GLN A 62 1.87 -23.51 7.34
C GLN A 62 0.46 -23.21 7.85
N ARG A 63 0.34 -22.56 9.00
CA ARG A 63 -0.94 -22.08 9.53
C ARG A 63 -1.60 -21.08 8.58
N LEU A 64 -0.83 -20.12 8.04
CA LEU A 64 -1.31 -19.17 7.04
C LEU A 64 -1.88 -19.88 5.81
N LEU A 65 -1.12 -20.84 5.24
CA LEU A 65 -1.57 -21.60 4.08
C LEU A 65 -2.86 -22.38 4.39
N SER A 66 -2.96 -22.99 5.58
CA SER A 66 -4.14 -23.72 6.02
C SER A 66 -5.38 -22.82 6.17
N VAL A 67 -5.21 -21.63 6.75
CA VAL A 67 -6.27 -20.63 6.88
C VAL A 67 -6.78 -20.22 5.49
N ILE A 68 -5.90 -19.92 4.55
CA ILE A 68 -6.28 -19.53 3.19
C ILE A 68 -6.98 -20.69 2.46
N ALA A 69 -6.40 -21.90 2.52
CA ALA A 69 -6.92 -23.09 1.85
C ALA A 69 -8.34 -23.48 2.31
N SER A 70 -8.69 -23.20 3.58
CA SER A 70 -10.03 -23.47 4.12
C SER A 70 -11.15 -22.72 3.38
N HIS A 71 -10.84 -21.62 2.71
CA HIS A 71 -11.78 -20.82 1.94
C HIS A 71 -11.93 -21.26 0.49
N LYS A 72 -11.08 -22.18 0.00
CA LYS A 72 -11.04 -22.75 -1.36
C LYS A 72 -10.76 -21.74 -2.46
N ARG A 73 -11.52 -20.64 -2.55
CA ARG A 73 -11.35 -19.55 -3.54
C ARG A 73 -11.26 -18.22 -2.82
N VAL A 74 -10.26 -17.39 -3.17
CA VAL A 74 -9.98 -16.14 -2.45
C VAL A 74 -9.58 -15.01 -3.39
N ALA A 75 -9.97 -13.78 -3.04
CA ALA A 75 -9.49 -12.55 -3.66
C ALA A 75 -8.61 -11.80 -2.67
N VAL A 76 -7.39 -11.48 -3.05
CA VAL A 76 -6.48 -10.70 -2.23
C VAL A 76 -6.60 -9.23 -2.59
N ALA A 77 -6.92 -8.36 -1.62
CA ALA A 77 -6.81 -6.91 -1.78
C ALA A 77 -5.33 -6.54 -1.87
N PHE A 78 -4.89 -6.14 -3.06
CA PHE A 78 -3.48 -6.07 -3.40
C PHE A 78 -3.02 -4.64 -3.68
N SER A 79 -2.10 -4.13 -2.87
CA SER A 79 -1.55 -2.76 -2.99
C SER A 79 -0.10 -2.69 -3.47
N GLY A 80 0.56 -3.83 -3.74
CA GLY A 80 2.00 -3.87 -4.07
C GLY A 80 2.93 -3.57 -2.88
N GLY A 81 2.39 -3.49 -1.66
CA GLY A 81 3.17 -3.38 -0.42
C GLY A 81 3.72 -4.73 0.04
N VAL A 82 4.57 -4.73 1.08
CA VAL A 82 5.21 -5.95 1.61
C VAL A 82 4.17 -7.01 2.00
N ASP A 83 3.19 -6.64 2.84
CA ASP A 83 2.22 -7.58 3.41
C ASP A 83 1.30 -8.17 2.34
N SER A 84 0.74 -7.32 1.47
CA SER A 84 -0.15 -7.76 0.41
C SER A 84 0.58 -8.57 -0.66
N SER A 85 1.86 -8.29 -0.95
CA SER A 85 2.70 -9.09 -1.85
C SER A 85 2.97 -10.48 -1.29
N PHE A 86 3.31 -10.57 0.01
CA PHE A 86 3.49 -11.82 0.70
C PHE A 86 2.18 -12.63 0.75
N LEU A 87 1.06 -11.95 1.03
CA LEU A 87 -0.26 -12.58 1.04
C LEU A 87 -0.65 -13.13 -0.35
N CYS A 88 -0.37 -12.40 -1.43
CA CYS A 88 -0.59 -12.88 -2.80
C CYS A 88 0.21 -14.16 -3.07
N ARG A 89 1.47 -14.22 -2.64
CA ARG A 89 2.30 -15.43 -2.77
C ARG A 89 1.74 -16.58 -1.96
N ALA A 90 1.39 -16.35 -0.69
CA ALA A 90 0.81 -17.37 0.16
C ALA A 90 -0.55 -17.87 -0.36
N ALA A 91 -1.39 -16.99 -0.90
CA ALA A 91 -2.65 -17.37 -1.51
C ALA A 91 -2.45 -18.25 -2.77
N LYS A 92 -1.47 -17.88 -3.61
CA LYS A 92 -1.08 -18.69 -4.76
C LYS A 92 -0.56 -20.07 -4.37
N ASP A 93 0.26 -20.14 -3.31
CA ASP A 93 0.79 -21.42 -2.81
C ASP A 93 -0.31 -22.28 -2.17
N ALA A 94 -1.32 -21.68 -1.52
CA ALA A 94 -2.39 -22.38 -0.82
C ALA A 94 -3.49 -22.91 -1.75
N VAL A 95 -3.95 -22.12 -2.72
CA VAL A 95 -5.13 -22.47 -3.56
C VAL A 95 -4.89 -22.35 -5.06
N GLY A 96 -3.66 -22.05 -5.48
CA GLY A 96 -3.25 -22.10 -6.90
C GLY A 96 -4.02 -21.10 -7.79
N LYS A 97 -4.74 -21.63 -8.77
CA LYS A 97 -5.53 -20.83 -9.73
C LYS A 97 -6.81 -20.21 -9.12
N ASP A 98 -7.22 -20.68 -7.96
CA ASP A 98 -8.40 -20.20 -7.25
C ASP A 98 -8.10 -18.98 -6.37
N ALA A 99 -6.86 -18.45 -6.42
CA ALA A 99 -6.47 -17.16 -5.90
C ALA A 99 -6.41 -16.12 -7.01
N ILE A 100 -7.02 -14.93 -6.78
CA ILE A 100 -6.85 -13.75 -7.62
C ILE A 100 -6.36 -12.57 -6.76
N ALA A 101 -5.66 -11.64 -7.39
CA ALA A 101 -5.27 -10.37 -6.78
C ALA A 101 -6.10 -9.24 -7.40
N ILE A 102 -6.65 -8.35 -6.57
CA ILE A 102 -7.43 -7.21 -7.03
C ILE A 102 -6.79 -5.93 -6.49
N THR A 103 -6.40 -5.02 -7.38
CA THR A 103 -5.85 -3.71 -7.04
C THR A 103 -6.84 -2.61 -7.41
N MET A 104 -7.21 -1.78 -6.42
CA MET A 104 -7.91 -0.53 -6.67
C MET A 104 -6.93 0.53 -7.14
N VAL A 105 -7.10 0.98 -8.39
CA VAL A 105 -6.29 2.04 -8.99
C VAL A 105 -7.05 3.36 -8.82
N SER A 106 -6.63 4.15 -7.84
CA SER A 106 -7.25 5.43 -7.52
C SER A 106 -6.22 6.57 -7.55
N PRO A 107 -6.66 7.85 -7.62
CA PRO A 107 -5.75 8.99 -7.52
C PRO A 107 -4.94 9.05 -6.23
N MET A 108 -5.35 8.30 -5.20
CA MET A 108 -4.66 8.19 -3.91
C MET A 108 -3.48 7.21 -3.94
N MET A 109 -3.41 6.32 -4.94
CA MET A 109 -2.37 5.31 -5.07
C MET A 109 -1.15 5.91 -5.79
N PRO A 110 0.07 5.81 -5.21
CA PRO A 110 1.28 6.18 -5.94
C PRO A 110 1.48 5.31 -7.19
N GLY A 111 1.89 5.91 -8.31
CA GLY A 111 2.11 5.18 -9.56
C GLY A 111 3.17 4.08 -9.44
N ASP A 112 4.24 4.32 -8.67
CA ASP A 112 5.29 3.31 -8.41
C ASP A 112 4.73 2.08 -7.67
N ASP A 113 3.72 2.26 -6.82
CA ASP A 113 3.08 1.14 -6.11
C ASP A 113 2.25 0.29 -7.08
N LEU A 114 1.59 0.89 -8.06
CA LEU A 114 0.85 0.19 -9.11
C LEU A 114 1.80 -0.64 -9.99
N GLU A 115 2.90 -0.05 -10.44
CA GLU A 115 3.88 -0.76 -11.25
C GLU A 115 4.53 -1.92 -10.47
N CYS A 116 4.85 -1.70 -9.20
CA CYS A 116 5.31 -2.76 -8.31
C CYS A 116 4.27 -3.89 -8.17
N ALA A 117 2.98 -3.55 -8.02
CA ALA A 117 1.90 -4.54 -7.93
C ALA A 117 1.83 -5.41 -9.20
N LYS A 118 1.90 -4.82 -10.39
CA LYS A 118 1.91 -5.54 -11.66
C LYS A 118 3.11 -6.50 -11.76
N GLN A 119 4.31 -6.03 -11.41
CA GLN A 119 5.52 -6.85 -11.44
C GLN A 119 5.44 -8.03 -10.47
N ILE A 120 4.97 -7.81 -9.25
CA ILE A 120 4.81 -8.88 -8.25
C ILE A 120 3.74 -9.88 -8.68
N ALA A 121 2.60 -9.44 -9.21
CA ALA A 121 1.56 -10.35 -9.69
C ALA A 121 2.09 -11.27 -10.80
N THR A 122 2.89 -10.72 -11.71
CA THR A 122 3.56 -11.48 -12.76
C THR A 122 4.57 -12.47 -12.18
N LEU A 123 5.42 -12.05 -11.24
CA LEU A 123 6.41 -12.89 -10.57
C LEU A 123 5.77 -14.07 -9.84
N VAL A 124 4.68 -13.81 -9.12
CA VAL A 124 3.93 -14.82 -8.35
C VAL A 124 3.11 -15.72 -9.28
N GLY A 125 2.77 -15.27 -10.48
CA GLY A 125 1.89 -15.96 -11.42
C GLY A 125 0.43 -16.04 -10.92
N ILE A 126 -0.02 -14.98 -10.22
CA ILE A 126 -1.41 -14.83 -9.77
C ILE A 126 -2.19 -13.99 -10.77
N GLN A 127 -3.46 -14.36 -11.02
CA GLN A 127 -4.34 -13.52 -11.86
C GLN A 127 -4.52 -12.15 -11.18
N HIS A 128 -4.22 -11.06 -11.91
CA HIS A 128 -4.28 -9.70 -11.40
C HIS A 128 -5.36 -8.90 -12.09
N ILE A 129 -6.28 -8.34 -11.33
CA ILE A 129 -7.39 -7.53 -11.80
C ILE A 129 -7.18 -6.11 -11.29
N LEU A 130 -7.27 -5.14 -12.19
CA LEU A 130 -7.21 -3.72 -11.88
C LEU A 130 -8.63 -3.14 -11.92
N VAL A 131 -9.05 -2.52 -10.83
CA VAL A 131 -10.33 -1.80 -10.73
C VAL A 131 -10.01 -0.31 -10.70
N GLU A 132 -10.29 0.38 -11.80
CA GLU A 132 -10.00 1.80 -11.93
C GLU A 132 -11.09 2.65 -11.26
N ASP A 133 -10.64 3.58 -10.43
CA ASP A 133 -11.43 4.63 -9.81
C ASP A 133 -10.76 5.97 -10.08
N LYS A 134 -11.33 6.75 -11.00
CA LYS A 134 -10.74 8.03 -11.47
C LYS A 134 -11.16 9.23 -10.63
N GLU A 135 -12.16 9.05 -9.78
CA GLU A 135 -12.74 10.12 -8.99
C GLU A 135 -12.39 9.95 -7.51
N LEU A 136 -12.51 11.03 -6.76
CA LEU A 136 -12.41 11.02 -5.32
C LEU A 136 -13.82 11.13 -4.75
N ASP A 137 -14.29 10.07 -4.10
CA ASP A 137 -15.55 10.11 -3.37
C ASP A 137 -15.54 11.23 -2.32
N GLU A 138 -16.65 11.95 -2.16
CA GLU A 138 -16.74 13.11 -1.27
C GLU A 138 -16.28 12.83 0.17
N PRO A 139 -16.63 11.70 0.81
CA PRO A 139 -16.16 11.38 2.17
C PRO A 139 -14.64 11.25 2.26
N ILE A 140 -13.95 10.95 1.14
CA ILE A 140 -12.48 10.87 1.07
C ILE A 140 -11.91 12.25 0.76
N ALA A 141 -12.51 12.98 -0.21
CA ALA A 141 -12.05 14.29 -0.64
C ALA A 141 -12.12 15.34 0.47
N ALA A 142 -13.14 15.28 1.32
CA ALA A 142 -13.28 16.16 2.51
C ALA A 142 -12.17 15.96 3.55
N ASN A 143 -11.43 14.86 3.49
CA ASN A 143 -10.27 14.55 4.32
C ASN A 143 -10.51 14.65 5.84
N PRO A 144 -11.57 14.03 6.38
CA PRO A 144 -11.81 13.99 7.82
C PRO A 144 -10.78 13.12 8.54
N ILE A 145 -10.69 13.24 9.85
CA ILE A 145 -9.80 12.44 10.70
C ILE A 145 -10.01 10.93 10.48
N ASN A 146 -11.25 10.51 10.31
CA ASN A 146 -11.63 9.12 10.01
C ASN A 146 -11.62 8.78 8.50
N ARG A 147 -10.95 9.59 7.65
CA ARG A 147 -10.85 9.34 6.20
C ARG A 147 -10.49 7.90 5.86
N CYS A 148 -9.56 7.28 6.61
CA CYS A 148 -9.13 5.90 6.35
C CYS A 148 -10.27 4.88 6.52
N TYR A 149 -11.23 5.13 7.40
CA TYR A 149 -12.44 4.31 7.52
C TYR A 149 -13.28 4.39 6.24
N HIS A 150 -13.60 5.61 5.78
CA HIS A 150 -14.40 5.81 4.56
C HIS A 150 -13.69 5.23 3.33
N CYS A 151 -12.38 5.48 3.21
CA CYS A 151 -11.58 4.95 2.12
C CYS A 151 -11.61 3.42 2.07
N LYS A 152 -11.35 2.76 3.20
CA LYS A 152 -11.39 1.29 3.28
C LYS A 152 -12.77 0.72 3.02
N LYS A 153 -13.82 1.37 3.51
CA LYS A 153 -15.20 0.93 3.28
C LYS A 153 -15.56 0.95 1.79
N ILE A 154 -15.22 2.01 1.08
CA ILE A 154 -15.47 2.16 -0.35
C ILE A 154 -14.59 1.20 -1.16
N GLU A 155 -13.28 1.19 -0.89
CA GLU A 155 -12.29 0.34 -1.58
C GLU A 155 -12.68 -1.15 -1.50
N PHE A 156 -12.95 -1.64 -0.27
CA PHE A 156 -13.23 -3.07 -0.08
C PHE A 156 -14.63 -3.47 -0.54
N ALA A 157 -15.61 -2.56 -0.55
CA ALA A 157 -16.90 -2.83 -1.18
C ALA A 157 -16.73 -3.08 -2.69
N ARG A 158 -15.95 -2.25 -3.38
CA ARG A 158 -15.67 -2.41 -4.82
C ARG A 158 -14.82 -3.67 -5.11
N ILE A 159 -13.84 -3.98 -4.25
CA ILE A 159 -13.06 -5.23 -4.37
C ILE A 159 -13.98 -6.44 -4.21
N ALA A 160 -14.88 -6.43 -3.25
CA ALA A 160 -15.81 -7.51 -3.01
C ALA A 160 -16.79 -7.70 -4.17
N GLU A 161 -17.30 -6.61 -4.73
CA GLU A 161 -18.13 -6.65 -5.94
C GLU A 161 -17.38 -7.28 -7.12
N MET A 162 -16.13 -6.87 -7.36
CA MET A 162 -15.28 -7.47 -8.40
C MET A 162 -15.00 -8.95 -8.13
N ALA A 163 -14.73 -9.33 -6.88
CA ALA A 163 -14.50 -10.71 -6.49
C ALA A 163 -15.75 -11.59 -6.78
N LEU A 164 -16.96 -11.06 -6.49
CA LEU A 164 -18.22 -11.75 -6.79
C LEU A 164 -18.43 -11.97 -8.29
N GLN A 165 -18.00 -11.05 -9.16
CA GLN A 165 -18.04 -11.25 -10.63
C GLN A 165 -17.15 -12.42 -11.08
N HIS A 166 -16.21 -12.84 -10.25
CA HIS A 166 -15.36 -14.01 -10.45
C HIS A 166 -15.77 -15.22 -9.60
N ASP A 167 -17.01 -15.24 -9.07
CA ASP A 167 -17.53 -16.28 -8.16
C ASP A 167 -16.68 -16.48 -6.88
N ILE A 168 -16.05 -15.43 -6.38
CA ILE A 168 -15.27 -15.44 -5.16
C ILE A 168 -15.98 -14.62 -4.09
N LYS A 169 -16.26 -15.24 -2.94
CA LYS A 169 -17.00 -14.64 -1.83
C LYS A 169 -16.11 -14.14 -0.71
N VAL A 170 -14.83 -14.50 -0.71
CA VAL A 170 -13.91 -14.23 0.39
C VAL A 170 -12.84 -13.26 -0.10
N VAL A 171 -12.77 -12.11 0.55
CA VAL A 171 -11.72 -11.11 0.33
C VAL A 171 -10.74 -11.16 1.49
N LEU A 172 -9.45 -11.22 1.16
CA LEU A 172 -8.34 -11.23 2.11
C LEU A 172 -7.64 -9.87 2.11
N ASP A 173 -7.23 -9.41 3.30
CA ASP A 173 -6.40 -8.23 3.46
C ASP A 173 -5.04 -8.54 4.10
N GLY A 174 -4.09 -7.62 3.95
CA GLY A 174 -2.71 -7.77 4.44
C GLY A 174 -2.50 -7.28 5.88
N SER A 175 -3.53 -7.12 6.70
CA SER A 175 -3.37 -6.75 8.11
C SER A 175 -2.63 -7.82 8.89
N ASN A 176 -1.67 -7.41 9.73
CA ASN A 176 -0.79 -8.28 10.52
C ASN A 176 -0.88 -7.95 12.02
N MET A 177 -0.10 -8.63 12.86
CA MET A 177 -0.15 -8.48 14.33
C MET A 177 0.22 -7.08 14.82
N ASP A 178 1.12 -6.36 14.12
CA ASP A 178 1.55 -5.03 14.56
C ASP A 178 0.46 -3.97 14.34
N ASP A 179 -0.55 -4.26 13.52
CA ASP A 179 -1.66 -3.35 13.24
C ASP A 179 -2.66 -3.22 14.40
N GLU A 180 -2.61 -4.14 15.38
CA GLU A 180 -3.50 -4.11 16.57
C GLU A 180 -3.11 -3.02 17.57
N SER A 181 -1.86 -2.58 17.56
CA SER A 181 -1.33 -1.60 18.53
C SER A 181 -1.57 -0.14 18.14
N ASP A 182 -2.07 0.14 16.93
CA ASP A 182 -2.23 1.48 16.37
C ASP A 182 -3.73 1.86 16.22
N TYR A 183 -4.04 3.17 16.35
CA TYR A 183 -5.36 3.70 16.01
C TYR A 183 -5.59 3.60 14.51
N ARG A 184 -6.31 2.56 14.08
CA ARG A 184 -6.59 2.29 12.66
C ARG A 184 -8.08 2.17 12.38
N PRO A 185 -8.77 3.27 12.17
CA PRO A 185 -10.21 3.27 11.87
C PRO A 185 -10.56 2.41 10.63
N GLY A 186 -9.60 2.17 9.74
CA GLY A 186 -9.78 1.27 8.62
C GLY A 186 -10.03 -0.20 9.00
N LEU A 187 -9.50 -0.70 10.13
CA LEU A 187 -9.76 -2.08 10.58
C LEU A 187 -11.22 -2.32 10.95
N THR A 188 -11.90 -1.30 11.48
CA THR A 188 -13.34 -1.36 11.76
C THR A 188 -14.13 -1.58 10.47
N ALA A 189 -13.80 -0.83 9.40
CA ALA A 189 -14.42 -1.01 8.09
C ALA A 189 -14.23 -2.41 7.52
N LEU A 190 -13.03 -3.00 7.66
CA LEU A 190 -12.75 -4.36 7.19
C LEU A 190 -13.57 -5.41 7.95
N SER A 191 -13.69 -5.26 9.27
CA SER A 191 -14.52 -6.14 10.11
C SER A 191 -16.00 -6.06 9.74
N GLU A 192 -16.53 -4.85 9.53
CA GLU A 192 -17.93 -4.63 9.10
C GLU A 192 -18.23 -5.29 7.75
N LEU A 193 -17.24 -5.36 6.86
CA LEU A 193 -17.36 -5.96 5.54
C LEU A 193 -17.04 -7.47 5.50
N GLY A 194 -16.72 -8.09 6.64
CA GLY A 194 -16.40 -9.51 6.70
C GLY A 194 -15.10 -9.89 5.99
N VAL A 195 -14.17 -8.94 5.86
CA VAL A 195 -12.85 -9.19 5.26
C VAL A 195 -12.01 -10.03 6.19
N VAL A 196 -11.30 -11.03 5.65
CA VAL A 196 -10.45 -11.93 6.42
C VAL A 196 -9.01 -11.44 6.41
N SER A 197 -8.38 -11.40 7.60
CA SER A 197 -6.97 -11.01 7.78
C SER A 197 -6.10 -12.24 8.12
N PRO A 198 -5.70 -13.06 7.14
CA PRO A 198 -5.08 -14.36 7.41
C PRO A 198 -3.67 -14.23 8.00
N LEU A 199 -2.94 -13.15 7.73
CA LEU A 199 -1.62 -12.90 8.34
C LEU A 199 -1.77 -12.73 9.86
N ARG A 200 -2.79 -11.99 10.29
CA ARG A 200 -3.13 -11.81 11.71
C ARG A 200 -3.59 -13.12 12.34
N LEU A 201 -4.47 -13.88 11.66
CA LEU A 201 -4.93 -15.18 12.14
C LEU A 201 -3.78 -16.21 12.29
N ALA A 202 -2.75 -16.09 11.45
CA ALA A 202 -1.53 -16.91 11.55
C ALA A 202 -0.55 -16.42 12.64
N GLY A 203 -0.78 -15.26 13.24
CA GLY A 203 0.08 -14.68 14.27
C GLY A 203 1.38 -14.10 13.69
N LEU A 204 1.38 -13.62 12.44
CA LEU A 204 2.54 -13.05 11.77
C LEU A 204 2.67 -11.55 12.04
N ASN A 205 3.85 -11.12 12.48
CA ASN A 205 4.23 -9.72 12.60
C ASN A 205 5.02 -9.24 11.38
N LYS A 206 5.30 -7.95 11.30
CA LYS A 206 5.97 -7.32 10.14
C LYS A 206 7.38 -7.85 9.89
N ALA A 207 8.14 -8.12 10.95
CA ALA A 207 9.50 -8.64 10.83
C ALA A 207 9.49 -10.06 10.26
N GLU A 208 8.59 -10.90 10.74
CA GLU A 208 8.38 -12.27 10.25
C GLU A 208 7.91 -12.31 8.79
N ILE A 209 6.99 -11.41 8.41
CA ILE A 209 6.54 -11.28 7.02
C ILE A 209 7.70 -10.89 6.10
N ARG A 210 8.57 -9.96 6.51
CA ARG A 210 9.75 -9.58 5.74
C ARG A 210 10.73 -10.74 5.58
N GLU A 211 10.99 -11.48 6.64
CA GLU A 211 11.87 -12.65 6.61
C GLU A 211 11.33 -13.73 5.66
N LEU A 212 10.05 -14.07 5.76
CA LEU A 212 9.41 -15.02 4.85
C LEU A 212 9.40 -14.52 3.41
N SER A 213 9.11 -13.22 3.19
CA SER A 213 9.15 -12.61 1.86
C SER A 213 10.54 -12.74 1.24
N LYS A 214 11.60 -12.51 2.02
CA LYS A 214 12.99 -12.68 1.58
C LYS A 214 13.31 -14.12 1.21
N ARG A 215 12.91 -15.09 2.06
CA ARG A 215 13.08 -16.53 1.78
C ARG A 215 12.35 -16.97 0.52
N LEU A 216 11.17 -16.40 0.25
CA LEU A 216 10.37 -16.69 -0.94
C LEU A 216 10.80 -15.91 -2.19
N GLY A 217 11.86 -15.11 -2.11
CA GLY A 217 12.41 -14.35 -3.24
C GLY A 217 11.54 -13.17 -3.69
N LEU A 218 10.67 -12.64 -2.82
CA LEU A 218 9.86 -11.47 -3.14
C LEU A 218 10.71 -10.20 -3.03
N PRO A 219 10.85 -9.38 -4.10
CA PRO A 219 11.68 -8.18 -4.07
C PRO A 219 11.12 -7.09 -3.16
N THR A 220 9.89 -7.22 -2.71
CA THR A 220 9.25 -6.27 -1.79
C THR A 220 9.64 -6.46 -0.33
N TRP A 221 10.46 -7.45 0.03
CA TRP A 221 10.80 -7.79 1.41
C TRP A 221 11.40 -6.62 2.20
N ASP A 222 12.18 -5.74 1.58
CA ASP A 222 12.81 -4.56 2.19
C ASP A 222 12.13 -3.23 1.79
N LYS A 223 11.00 -3.30 1.04
CA LYS A 223 10.28 -2.09 0.62
C LYS A 223 9.87 -1.25 1.84
N PRO A 224 10.11 0.07 1.82
CA PRO A 224 9.64 0.97 2.87
C PRO A 224 8.11 0.92 3.03
N ALA A 225 7.61 1.31 4.21
CA ALA A 225 6.17 1.39 4.45
C ALA A 225 5.52 2.32 3.43
N ALA A 226 4.59 1.78 2.65
CA ALA A 226 3.77 2.55 1.72
C ALA A 226 2.57 3.17 2.46
N ALA A 227 2.22 4.39 2.05
CA ALA A 227 1.00 5.05 2.48
C ALA A 227 0.42 5.81 1.30
N CYS A 228 -0.92 5.96 1.24
CA CYS A 228 -1.60 6.65 0.15
C CYS A 228 -1.18 8.12 0.06
N LEU A 229 -1.21 8.71 -1.14
CA LEU A 229 -0.83 10.13 -1.38
C LEU A 229 -1.65 11.10 -0.51
N GLY A 230 -2.92 10.80 -0.23
CA GLY A 230 -3.75 11.61 0.63
C GLY A 230 -3.24 11.78 2.06
N SER A 231 -2.36 10.88 2.53
CA SER A 231 -1.72 11.03 3.85
C SER A 231 -0.71 12.19 3.91
N ARG A 232 -0.39 12.82 2.78
CA ARG A 232 0.51 13.99 2.71
C ARG A 232 -0.23 15.29 2.90
N ILE A 233 -1.57 15.27 2.83
CA ILE A 233 -2.43 16.43 2.97
C ILE A 233 -2.97 16.46 4.40
N PRO A 234 -2.83 17.57 5.14
CA PRO A 234 -3.31 17.70 6.52
C PRO A 234 -4.81 17.43 6.64
N TYR A 235 -5.23 16.79 7.73
CA TYR A 235 -6.65 16.57 8.01
C TYR A 235 -7.43 17.89 7.98
N GLY A 236 -8.65 17.86 7.45
CA GLY A 236 -9.52 19.01 7.26
C GLY A 236 -9.22 19.84 6.01
N GLN A 237 -8.07 19.66 5.38
CA GLN A 237 -7.79 20.24 4.06
C GLN A 237 -8.32 19.30 2.98
N ARG A 238 -9.16 19.84 2.07
CA ARG A 238 -9.71 19.08 0.96
C ARG A 238 -8.61 18.48 0.08
N ILE A 239 -8.75 17.20 -0.20
CA ILE A 239 -7.91 16.49 -1.17
C ILE A 239 -8.45 16.79 -2.56
N THR A 240 -7.57 17.20 -3.49
CA THR A 240 -7.89 17.38 -4.90
C THR A 240 -6.89 16.64 -5.77
N LEU A 241 -7.26 16.40 -7.02
CA LEU A 241 -6.37 15.73 -7.98
C LEU A 241 -5.07 16.51 -8.19
N GLU A 242 -5.16 17.84 -8.24
CA GLU A 242 -3.99 18.72 -8.42
C GLU A 242 -3.00 18.57 -7.25
N LYS A 243 -3.53 18.58 -6.00
CA LYS A 243 -2.68 18.40 -4.80
C LYS A 243 -1.99 17.03 -4.80
N LEU A 244 -2.73 15.97 -5.15
CA LEU A 244 -2.16 14.62 -5.23
C LEU A 244 -1.07 14.53 -6.30
N GLN A 245 -1.32 15.09 -7.48
CA GLN A 245 -0.33 15.13 -8.57
C GLN A 245 0.92 15.92 -8.21
N SER A 246 0.77 17.08 -7.54
CA SER A 246 1.91 17.88 -7.09
C SER A 246 2.75 17.12 -6.05
N VAL A 247 2.11 16.45 -5.10
CA VAL A 247 2.77 15.59 -4.12
C VAL A 247 3.51 14.44 -4.81
N GLU A 248 2.86 13.73 -5.72
CA GLU A 248 3.44 12.59 -6.41
C GLU A 248 4.67 13.00 -7.23
N LYS A 249 4.55 14.06 -8.03
CA LYS A 249 5.68 14.61 -8.80
C LYS A 249 6.86 15.00 -7.89
N ALA A 250 6.57 15.66 -6.77
CA ALA A 250 7.60 16.05 -5.80
C ALA A 250 8.29 14.82 -5.16
N GLU A 251 7.53 13.77 -4.80
CA GLU A 251 8.13 12.52 -4.30
C GLU A 251 8.92 11.77 -5.37
N GLN A 252 8.48 11.80 -6.65
CA GLN A 252 9.24 11.24 -7.77
C GLN A 252 10.58 11.96 -7.98
N VAL A 253 10.61 13.29 -7.81
CA VAL A 253 11.87 14.05 -7.81
C VAL A 253 12.82 13.48 -6.75
N LEU A 254 12.38 13.36 -5.50
CA LEU A 254 13.23 12.82 -4.43
C LEU A 254 13.73 11.41 -4.74
N ARG A 255 12.86 10.54 -5.24
CA ARG A 255 13.24 9.17 -5.65
C ARG A 255 14.25 9.16 -6.79
N SER A 256 14.16 10.08 -7.77
CA SER A 256 15.14 10.20 -8.85
C SER A 256 16.54 10.58 -8.37
N PHE A 257 16.64 11.23 -7.19
CA PHE A 257 17.91 11.46 -6.48
C PHE A 257 18.34 10.27 -5.61
N GLY A 258 17.56 9.17 -5.58
CA GLY A 258 17.87 7.97 -4.81
C GLY A 258 17.51 8.05 -3.33
N PHE A 259 16.63 8.97 -2.90
CA PHE A 259 16.05 8.94 -1.57
C PHE A 259 15.05 7.77 -1.47
N ARG A 260 15.32 6.80 -0.61
CA ARG A 260 14.51 5.59 -0.46
C ARG A 260 13.27 5.80 0.41
N GLN A 261 13.45 6.52 1.53
CA GLN A 261 12.39 6.81 2.49
C GLN A 261 12.07 8.30 2.44
N CYS A 262 11.13 8.70 1.60
CA CYS A 262 10.77 10.10 1.46
C CYS A 262 9.25 10.33 1.49
N ARG A 263 8.86 11.51 1.96
CA ARG A 263 7.49 12.04 1.89
C ARG A 263 7.55 13.55 1.63
N VAL A 264 6.60 14.02 0.83
CA VAL A 264 6.40 15.46 0.65
C VAL A 264 5.04 15.83 1.23
N ARG A 265 5.03 16.53 2.37
CA ARG A 265 3.81 17.03 2.99
C ARG A 265 3.37 18.31 2.30
N HIS A 266 2.10 18.34 1.91
CA HIS A 266 1.49 19.48 1.24
C HIS A 266 0.96 20.47 2.29
N HIS A 267 1.51 21.68 2.29
CA HIS A 267 1.05 22.81 3.08
C HIS A 267 0.80 24.00 2.15
N ASP A 268 -0.25 23.89 1.33
CA ASP A 268 -0.63 24.85 0.30
C ASP A 268 0.56 25.17 -0.65
N ASP A 269 1.18 26.34 -0.54
CA ASP A 269 2.33 26.74 -1.37
C ASP A 269 3.66 26.09 -0.95
N ILE A 270 3.69 25.33 0.15
CA ILE A 270 4.91 24.79 0.74
C ILE A 270 4.97 23.27 0.58
N ALA A 271 6.05 22.78 -0.01
CA ALA A 271 6.45 21.38 0.05
C ALA A 271 7.36 21.15 1.26
N ARG A 272 6.90 20.44 2.28
CA ARG A 272 7.74 20.04 3.41
C ARG A 272 8.25 18.62 3.19
N ILE A 273 9.55 18.50 2.95
CA ILE A 273 10.24 17.25 2.66
C ILE A 273 10.57 16.52 3.97
N GLU A 274 10.20 15.26 4.06
CA GLU A 274 10.64 14.32 5.09
C GLU A 274 11.43 13.19 4.41
N VAL A 275 12.70 12.97 4.79
CA VAL A 275 13.52 11.85 4.32
C VAL A 275 14.00 11.01 5.49
N GLY A 276 14.45 9.79 5.22
CA GLY A 276 15.00 8.92 6.25
C GLY A 276 16.09 9.61 7.08
N PRO A 277 16.20 9.31 8.39
CA PRO A 277 17.19 9.96 9.26
C PRO A 277 18.61 9.91 8.70
N ASP A 278 19.00 8.78 8.11
CA ASP A 278 20.33 8.57 7.54
C ASP A 278 20.54 9.29 6.20
N GLU A 279 19.44 9.69 5.55
CA GLU A 279 19.47 10.35 4.24
C GLU A 279 19.52 11.88 4.33
N ARG A 280 19.24 12.48 5.51
CA ARG A 280 19.17 13.94 5.69
C ARG A 280 20.48 14.64 5.36
N GLN A 281 21.61 14.03 5.65
CA GLN A 281 22.94 14.59 5.39
C GLN A 281 23.17 14.91 3.91
N ARG A 282 22.48 14.21 3.00
CA ARG A 282 22.60 14.45 1.55
C ARG A 282 22.10 15.84 1.14
N PHE A 283 21.22 16.48 1.92
CA PHE A 283 20.77 17.84 1.69
C PHE A 283 21.80 18.91 2.10
N PHE A 284 22.95 18.54 2.68
CA PHE A 284 24.04 19.48 2.89
C PHE A 284 24.93 19.67 1.65
N ASP A 285 24.70 18.92 0.57
CA ASP A 285 25.25 19.23 -0.74
C ASP A 285 24.41 20.32 -1.43
N PRO A 286 24.98 21.53 -1.67
CA PRO A 286 24.26 22.63 -2.31
C PRO A 286 23.66 22.25 -3.66
N ASN A 287 24.33 21.43 -4.46
CA ASN A 287 23.86 21.02 -5.78
C ASN A 287 22.56 20.18 -5.67
N ILE A 288 22.53 19.26 -4.71
CA ILE A 288 21.32 18.47 -4.43
C ILE A 288 20.20 19.38 -3.95
N MET A 289 20.51 20.32 -3.03
CA MET A 289 19.53 21.26 -2.48
C MET A 289 18.90 22.12 -3.58
N ASP A 290 19.72 22.73 -4.43
CA ASP A 290 19.29 23.65 -5.48
C ASP A 290 18.47 22.90 -6.56
N GLU A 291 18.94 21.75 -7.02
CA GLU A 291 18.25 20.98 -8.06
C GLU A 291 16.93 20.39 -7.55
N VAL A 292 16.90 19.81 -6.35
CA VAL A 292 15.66 19.32 -5.72
C VAL A 292 14.66 20.47 -5.55
N SER A 293 15.13 21.63 -5.03
CA SER A 293 14.27 22.80 -4.86
C SER A 293 13.68 23.27 -6.19
N GLN A 294 14.49 23.41 -7.23
CA GLN A 294 14.03 23.82 -8.55
C GLN A 294 12.97 22.86 -9.12
N ARG A 295 13.23 21.54 -9.08
CA ARG A 295 12.35 20.54 -9.66
C ARG A 295 11.05 20.38 -8.86
N ILE A 296 11.08 20.52 -7.52
CA ILE A 296 9.86 20.48 -6.70
C ILE A 296 9.02 21.76 -6.92
N LYS A 297 9.63 22.93 -7.09
CA LYS A 297 8.90 24.15 -7.47
C LYS A 297 8.20 23.96 -8.82
N ALA A 298 8.82 23.29 -9.78
CA ALA A 298 8.20 22.95 -11.06
C ALA A 298 7.01 21.98 -10.92
N ALA A 299 6.91 21.24 -9.82
CA ALA A 299 5.76 20.40 -9.50
C ALA A 299 4.56 21.18 -8.92
N GLY A 300 4.68 22.51 -8.74
CA GLY A 300 3.57 23.40 -8.36
C GLY A 300 3.72 24.06 -6.98
N TYR A 301 4.88 23.97 -6.33
CA TYR A 301 5.13 24.60 -5.04
C TYR A 301 5.93 25.89 -5.16
N ARG A 302 5.65 26.88 -4.31
CA ARG A 302 6.45 28.12 -4.21
C ARG A 302 7.66 27.98 -3.32
N TYR A 303 7.51 27.24 -2.22
CA TYR A 303 8.54 27.06 -1.21
C TYR A 303 8.80 25.58 -0.99
N VAL A 304 10.07 25.26 -0.72
CA VAL A 304 10.52 23.91 -0.40
C VAL A 304 11.27 23.96 0.92
N CYS A 305 10.81 23.17 1.90
CA CYS A 305 11.38 23.11 3.24
C CYS A 305 11.78 21.68 3.59
N LEU A 306 12.86 21.52 4.34
CA LEU A 306 13.28 20.24 4.89
C LEU A 306 12.81 20.11 6.35
N GLU A 307 12.16 18.99 6.67
CA GLU A 307 11.84 18.62 8.03
C GLU A 307 13.10 18.15 8.76
N LEU A 308 13.52 18.89 9.78
CA LEU A 308 14.76 18.62 10.50
C LEU A 308 14.75 17.31 11.27
N GLU A 309 13.60 16.85 11.75
CA GLU A 309 13.47 15.55 12.40
C GLU A 309 13.51 14.38 11.40
N GLY A 310 13.29 14.65 10.11
CA GLY A 310 13.17 13.65 9.06
C GLY A 310 11.85 12.86 9.12
N TYR A 311 11.78 11.77 8.36
CA TYR A 311 10.62 10.92 8.29
C TYR A 311 10.39 10.17 9.61
N ARG A 312 9.13 10.19 10.07
CA ARG A 312 8.65 9.37 11.19
C ARG A 312 7.29 8.77 10.86
N THR A 313 7.12 7.49 11.17
CA THR A 313 5.81 6.84 11.04
C THR A 313 4.79 7.56 11.92
N GLY A 314 3.58 7.78 11.39
CA GLY A 314 2.50 8.42 12.14
C GLY A 314 2.61 9.94 12.32
N SER A 315 3.56 10.64 11.65
CA SER A 315 3.72 12.10 11.82
C SER A 315 2.45 12.89 11.50
N LEU A 316 1.58 12.43 10.60
CA LEU A 316 0.28 13.05 10.34
C LEU A 316 -0.65 13.01 11.57
N ASN A 317 -0.57 11.96 12.39
CA ASN A 317 -1.44 11.77 13.54
C ASN A 317 -1.02 12.57 14.79
N ARG A 318 0.15 13.25 14.76
CA ARG A 318 0.61 14.10 15.88
C ARG A 318 -0.37 15.21 16.21
N VAL A 319 -1.09 15.72 15.22
CA VAL A 319 -2.10 16.78 15.42
C VAL A 319 -3.33 16.29 16.17
N LEU A 320 -3.53 14.97 16.30
CA LEU A 320 -4.66 14.36 17.01
C LEU A 320 -4.45 14.28 18.54
N GLY A 321 -3.24 14.64 19.02
CA GLY A 321 -2.86 14.42 20.41
C GLY A 321 -2.62 12.95 20.72
N THR A 322 -1.86 12.68 21.78
CA THR A 322 -1.68 11.31 22.29
C THR A 322 -3.05 10.80 22.75
N PRO A 323 -3.53 9.62 22.32
CA PRO A 323 -4.72 9.03 22.92
C PRO A 323 -4.48 8.96 24.42
N LYS A 324 -5.36 9.59 25.23
CA LYS A 324 -5.34 9.37 26.67
C LYS A 324 -5.52 7.87 26.86
N LYS A 325 -4.49 7.17 27.33
CA LYS A 325 -4.66 5.83 27.86
C LYS A 325 -5.66 5.98 28.98
N ASN A 326 -6.89 5.50 28.77
CA ASN A 326 -7.82 5.33 29.86
C ASN A 326 -7.18 4.35 30.82
N VAL A 327 -6.84 4.87 32.03
CA VAL A 327 -6.36 4.12 33.17
C VAL A 327 -7.53 3.30 33.71
#